data_339761f3c13803853506fe38692d141a
#
_entry.id   339761f3c13803853506fe38692d141a
#
_cell.length_a   1.000
_cell.length_b   1.000
_cell.length_c   1.000
_cell.angle_alpha   90.00
_cell.angle_beta   90.00
_cell.angle_gamma   90.00
#
_symmetry.space_group_name_H-M   'P 1'
#
loop_
_entity.id
_entity.type
_entity.pdbx_description
1 polymer ?
#
loop_
_entity_poly.entity_id
_entity_poly.type
_entity_poly.pdbx_seq_one_letter_code
_entity_poly.pdbx_strand_id
1 'polypeptide(L)'
;FKILSFSFSPKKQIDANKDEGEGLSDSLESMGTTFIKLGQFLATRPDIIGEELSKKLENLQDKLPPFSLLQAKEIIKNDLGNESYDSIINLSEPVAAASIAQVHKAQINDNGVLKDVAIKILRPNIKKIFNEEIDAIMLFAFLIESFIKKTKRLKLVEVVFLLKEITNLEMDLRFEAAAANEYAENTKNDVGFRVPQIYWNYTSENVMTLDWVDGISIRETEELKLSLIHI
;
A
#
# COMPACT_ATOMS: atom_id res chain seq x y z
N PHE A 1 33.49 -3.34 -9.24
CA PHE A 1 33.14 -2.32 -8.21
C PHE A 1 32.53 -1.13 -8.93
N LYS A 2 31.18 -1.10 -9.12
CA LYS A 2 30.47 0.13 -9.47
C LYS A 2 30.05 0.76 -8.15
N ILE A 3 30.72 1.87 -7.81
CA ILE A 3 30.32 2.76 -6.74
C ILE A 3 28.95 3.31 -7.11
N LEU A 4 27.94 3.01 -6.30
CA LEU A 4 26.60 3.60 -6.37
C LEU A 4 26.73 5.12 -6.28
N SER A 5 26.55 5.80 -7.40
CA SER A 5 26.30 7.22 -7.40
C SER A 5 24.85 7.43 -6.96
N PHE A 6 24.64 7.63 -5.67
CA PHE A 6 23.40 8.23 -5.17
C PHE A 6 23.32 9.64 -5.74
N SER A 7 22.50 9.83 -6.76
CA SER A 7 22.12 11.15 -7.22
C SER A 7 21.13 11.72 -6.21
N PHE A 8 21.67 12.37 -5.17
CA PHE A 8 20.87 13.29 -4.38
C PHE A 8 20.44 14.43 -5.29
N SER A 9 19.17 14.46 -5.70
CA SER A 9 18.57 15.69 -6.21
C SER A 9 18.33 16.63 -5.02
N PRO A 10 19.11 17.71 -4.88
CA PRO A 10 18.86 18.65 -3.80
C PRO A 10 17.81 19.67 -4.23
N LYS A 11 16.98 20.04 -3.26
CA LYS A 11 16.19 21.28 -3.16
C LYS A 11 14.68 21.16 -3.33
N LYS A 12 14.04 20.77 -2.25
CA LYS A 12 13.01 21.65 -1.67
C LYS A 12 13.67 22.35 -0.47
N GLN A 13 13.66 23.67 -0.41
CA GLN A 13 14.08 24.43 0.77
C GLN A 13 13.28 23.93 1.96
N ILE A 14 13.96 23.44 2.97
CA ILE A 14 13.36 23.10 4.27
C ILE A 14 13.01 24.48 4.86
N ASP A 15 11.73 24.77 4.94
CA ASP A 15 11.23 25.92 5.67
C ASP A 15 11.63 25.73 7.14
N ALA A 16 12.49 26.63 7.62
CA ALA A 16 13.05 26.59 8.98
C ALA A 16 12.01 26.75 10.11
N ASN A 17 10.71 26.77 9.78
CA ASN A 17 9.58 26.90 10.70
C ASN A 17 8.67 25.67 10.77
N LYS A 18 9.03 24.55 10.10
CA LYS A 18 8.28 23.29 10.26
C LYS A 18 8.77 22.56 11.51
N ASP A 19 7.80 22.02 12.26
CA ASP A 19 8.09 21.12 13.38
C ASP A 19 8.93 19.93 12.87
N GLU A 20 9.94 19.49 13.66
CA GLU A 20 10.87 18.43 13.28
C GLU A 20 10.18 17.13 12.79
N GLY A 21 8.96 16.85 13.27
CA GLY A 21 8.20 15.68 12.87
C GLY A 21 7.52 15.82 11.50
N GLU A 22 7.05 17.01 11.14
CA GLU A 22 6.49 17.27 9.80
C GLU A 22 7.59 17.18 8.74
N GLY A 23 8.79 17.68 9.05
CA GLY A 23 9.95 17.57 8.17
C GLY A 23 10.40 16.12 7.93
N LEU A 24 10.24 15.23 8.93
CA LEU A 24 10.56 13.81 8.77
C LEU A 24 9.54 13.09 7.88
N SER A 25 8.23 13.33 8.08
CA SER A 25 7.19 12.74 7.23
C SER A 25 7.36 13.14 5.77
N ASP A 26 7.54 14.45 5.50
CA ASP A 26 7.82 14.96 4.15
C ASP A 26 9.08 14.32 3.53
N SER A 27 10.11 14.10 4.35
CA SER A 27 11.35 13.46 3.90
C SER A 27 11.13 12.00 3.52
N LEU A 28 10.42 11.24 4.34
CA LEU A 28 10.10 9.82 4.07
C LEU A 28 9.21 9.70 2.81
N GLU A 29 8.21 10.58 2.65
CA GLU A 29 7.38 10.60 1.46
C GLU A 29 8.20 10.90 0.19
N SER A 30 9.15 11.83 0.27
CA SER A 30 10.02 12.18 -0.86
C SER A 30 11.00 11.08 -1.26
N MET A 31 11.33 10.18 -0.34
CA MET A 31 12.26 9.07 -0.56
C MET A 31 11.59 7.86 -1.24
N GLY A 32 10.26 7.82 -1.27
CA GLY A 32 9.53 6.78 -2.00
C GLY A 32 8.88 5.69 -1.13
N THR A 33 8.35 4.68 -1.80
CA THR A 33 7.46 3.67 -1.23
C THR A 33 8.02 2.95 -0.01
N THR A 34 9.27 2.49 -0.06
CA THR A 34 9.90 1.72 1.04
C THR A 34 10.03 2.56 2.29
N PHE A 35 10.36 3.84 2.14
CA PHE A 35 10.49 4.76 3.27
C PHE A 35 9.15 5.18 3.84
N ILE A 36 8.11 5.30 3.01
CA ILE A 36 6.73 5.46 3.47
C ILE A 36 6.31 4.25 4.30
N LYS A 37 6.54 3.04 3.81
CA LYS A 37 6.25 1.80 4.55
C LYS A 37 7.05 1.69 5.85
N LEU A 38 8.33 2.06 5.83
CA LEU A 38 9.15 2.14 7.04
C LEU A 38 8.54 3.11 8.06
N GLY A 39 8.15 4.30 7.63
CA GLY A 39 7.53 5.31 8.50
C GLY A 39 6.19 4.83 9.06
N GLN A 40 5.32 4.24 8.25
CA GLN A 40 4.06 3.64 8.68
C GLN A 40 4.27 2.51 9.69
N PHE A 41 5.25 1.64 9.44
CA PHE A 41 5.60 0.58 10.38
C PHE A 41 6.12 1.15 11.71
N LEU A 42 7.01 2.14 11.67
CA LEU A 42 7.52 2.81 12.87
C LEU A 42 6.43 3.55 13.65
N ALA A 43 5.42 4.12 12.96
CA ALA A 43 4.26 4.73 13.61
C ALA A 43 3.49 3.77 14.53
N THR A 44 3.53 2.47 14.24
CA THR A 44 2.93 1.43 15.09
C THR A 44 3.85 0.95 16.23
N ARG A 45 5.08 1.49 16.33
CA ARG A 45 6.13 1.03 17.25
C ARG A 45 6.67 2.16 18.14
N PRO A 46 5.82 2.74 19.00
CA PRO A 46 6.25 3.76 19.95
C PRO A 46 7.34 3.28 20.92
N ASP A 47 7.46 1.96 21.12
CA ASP A 47 8.54 1.33 21.88
C ASP A 47 9.94 1.53 21.27
N ILE A 48 10.01 1.77 19.96
CA ILE A 48 11.27 2.00 19.23
C ILE A 48 11.59 3.49 19.12
N ILE A 49 10.63 4.28 18.65
CA ILE A 49 10.85 5.69 18.28
C ILE A 49 10.29 6.71 19.29
N GLY A 50 9.54 6.26 20.30
CA GLY A 50 8.86 7.11 21.27
C GLY A 50 7.48 7.57 20.80
N GLU A 51 6.60 7.90 21.77
CA GLU A 51 5.19 8.25 21.49
C GLU A 51 5.05 9.51 20.62
N GLU A 52 5.89 10.52 20.85
CA GLU A 52 5.79 11.80 20.15
C GLU A 52 6.05 11.61 18.64
N LEU A 53 7.13 10.92 18.29
CA LEU A 53 7.49 10.67 16.90
C LEU A 53 6.52 9.70 16.22
N SER A 54 6.06 8.67 16.95
CA SER A 54 5.02 7.75 16.48
C SER A 54 3.76 8.48 16.03
N LYS A 55 3.22 9.37 16.88
CA LYS A 55 2.05 10.19 16.53
C LYS A 55 2.26 11.09 15.30
N LYS A 56 3.46 11.66 15.15
CA LYS A 56 3.80 12.48 13.97
C LYS A 56 3.80 11.66 12.69
N LEU A 57 4.25 10.40 12.75
CA LEU A 57 4.26 9.47 11.62
C LEU A 57 2.90 8.83 11.31
N GLU A 58 1.92 8.86 12.23
CA GLU A 58 0.55 8.38 11.98
C GLU A 58 -0.13 9.08 10.79
N ASN A 59 0.24 10.35 10.55
CA ASN A 59 -0.29 11.15 9.44
C ASN A 59 0.45 10.92 8.11
N LEU A 60 1.43 10.02 8.08
CA LEU A 60 2.20 9.73 6.87
C LEU A 60 1.27 9.24 5.76
N GLN A 61 1.16 10.04 4.70
CA GLN A 61 0.19 9.79 3.65
C GLN A 61 0.68 8.68 2.71
N ASP A 62 -0.19 7.73 2.45
CA ASP A 62 0.03 6.64 1.51
C ASP A 62 -0.42 7.04 0.08
N LYS A 63 -0.19 8.31 -0.30
CA LYS A 63 -0.63 8.87 -1.59
C LYS A 63 0.57 9.18 -2.47
N LEU A 64 0.90 8.27 -3.35
CA LEU A 64 1.85 8.53 -4.43
C LEU A 64 1.11 8.82 -5.74
N PRO A 65 1.73 9.60 -6.67
CA PRO A 65 1.16 9.81 -8.00
C PRO A 65 0.82 8.47 -8.66
N PRO A 66 -0.32 8.34 -9.34
CA PRO A 66 -0.66 7.12 -10.03
C PRO A 66 0.30 6.85 -11.20
N PHE A 67 0.51 5.57 -11.51
CA PHE A 67 1.14 5.18 -12.76
C PHE A 67 0.12 5.14 -13.91
N SER A 68 0.59 5.17 -15.15
CA SER A 68 -0.26 5.35 -16.32
C SER A 68 -1.25 4.18 -16.52
N LEU A 69 -2.43 4.49 -17.08
CA LEU A 69 -3.41 3.47 -17.47
C LEU A 69 -2.83 2.45 -18.46
N LEU A 70 -1.87 2.85 -19.31
CA LEU A 70 -1.19 1.94 -20.23
C LEU A 70 -0.41 0.87 -19.47
N GLN A 71 0.37 1.26 -18.46
CA GLN A 71 1.09 0.32 -17.60
C GLN A 71 0.14 -0.59 -16.82
N ALA A 72 -0.99 -0.05 -16.34
CA ALA A 72 -2.01 -0.85 -15.67
C ALA A 72 -2.55 -1.97 -16.61
N LYS A 73 -2.89 -1.63 -17.85
CA LYS A 73 -3.35 -2.58 -18.86
C LYS A 73 -2.29 -3.65 -19.17
N GLU A 74 -1.02 -3.26 -19.29
CA GLU A 74 0.08 -4.19 -19.51
C GLU A 74 0.23 -5.19 -18.35
N ILE A 75 0.16 -4.72 -17.09
CA ILE A 75 0.24 -5.60 -15.91
C ILE A 75 -0.94 -6.57 -15.91
N ILE A 76 -2.17 -6.09 -16.07
CA ILE A 76 -3.37 -6.95 -16.10
C ILE A 76 -3.21 -8.02 -17.19
N LYS A 77 -2.83 -7.62 -18.40
CA LYS A 77 -2.67 -8.53 -19.53
C LYS A 77 -1.59 -9.58 -19.32
N ASN A 78 -0.45 -9.17 -18.74
CA ASN A 78 0.66 -10.09 -18.46
C ASN A 78 0.33 -11.08 -17.34
N ASP A 79 -0.39 -10.64 -16.34
CA ASP A 79 -0.71 -11.45 -15.16
C ASP A 79 -1.91 -12.38 -15.36
N LEU A 80 -2.98 -11.87 -16.00
CA LEU A 80 -4.23 -12.62 -16.16
C LEU A 80 -4.35 -13.34 -17.51
N GLY A 81 -3.47 -13.00 -18.48
CA GLY A 81 -3.55 -13.48 -19.85
C GLY A 81 -4.57 -12.74 -20.71
N ASN A 82 -4.56 -13.03 -22.02
CA ASN A 82 -5.39 -12.30 -22.99
C ASN A 82 -6.89 -12.54 -22.77
N GLU A 83 -7.30 -13.76 -22.47
CA GLU A 83 -8.71 -14.13 -22.34
C GLU A 83 -9.39 -13.34 -21.21
N SER A 84 -8.80 -13.34 -20.02
CA SER A 84 -9.31 -12.57 -18.87
C SER A 84 -9.22 -11.06 -19.12
N TYR A 85 -8.13 -10.60 -19.74
CA TYR A 85 -7.96 -9.18 -20.05
C TYR A 85 -9.02 -8.68 -21.05
N ASP A 86 -9.31 -9.42 -22.12
CA ASP A 86 -10.26 -9.03 -23.15
C ASP A 86 -11.72 -9.02 -22.63
N SER A 87 -11.99 -9.71 -21.53
CA SER A 87 -13.30 -9.72 -20.86
C SER A 87 -13.47 -8.55 -19.85
N ILE A 88 -12.42 -7.78 -19.57
CA ILE A 88 -12.49 -6.57 -18.76
C ILE A 88 -12.91 -5.39 -19.63
N ILE A 89 -14.00 -4.74 -19.24
CA ILE A 89 -14.63 -3.67 -20.02
C ILE A 89 -14.52 -2.35 -19.20
N ASN A 90 -14.39 -1.23 -19.92
CA ASN A 90 -14.47 0.12 -19.33
C ASN A 90 -13.48 0.36 -18.17
N LEU A 91 -12.26 -0.14 -18.28
CA LEU A 91 -11.21 0.14 -17.29
C LEU A 91 -10.97 1.65 -17.20
N SER A 92 -11.27 2.24 -16.03
CA SER A 92 -11.18 3.67 -15.77
C SER A 92 -9.74 4.15 -15.59
N GLU A 93 -9.53 5.47 -15.57
CA GLU A 93 -8.38 6.04 -14.89
C GLU A 93 -8.36 5.62 -13.42
N PRO A 94 -7.21 5.69 -12.73
CA PRO A 94 -7.12 5.29 -11.32
C PRO A 94 -8.04 6.13 -10.43
N VAL A 95 -8.89 5.48 -9.66
CA VAL A 95 -9.80 6.12 -8.68
C VAL A 95 -9.14 6.32 -7.33
N ALA A 96 -8.09 5.55 -7.05
CA ALA A 96 -7.25 5.69 -5.86
C ALA A 96 -5.83 5.20 -6.17
N ALA A 97 -4.83 5.82 -5.53
CA ALA A 97 -3.44 5.42 -5.65
C ALA A 97 -2.79 5.45 -4.25
N ALA A 98 -2.22 4.32 -3.86
CA ALA A 98 -1.49 4.12 -2.62
C ALA A 98 0.01 3.94 -2.87
N SER A 99 0.81 3.69 -1.83
CA SER A 99 2.26 3.52 -1.95
C SER A 99 2.64 2.34 -2.83
N ILE A 100 2.01 1.18 -2.68
CA ILE A 100 2.36 -0.05 -3.40
C ILE A 100 1.42 -0.42 -4.55
N ALA A 101 0.21 0.18 -4.62
CA ALA A 101 -0.82 -0.21 -5.57
C ALA A 101 -1.69 0.97 -5.99
N GLN A 102 -2.48 0.81 -7.03
CA GLN A 102 -3.59 1.70 -7.39
C GLN A 102 -4.84 0.89 -7.70
N VAL A 103 -5.99 1.55 -7.68
CA VAL A 103 -7.31 0.94 -7.90
C VAL A 103 -7.98 1.61 -9.10
N HIS A 104 -8.56 0.80 -9.95
CA HIS A 104 -9.36 1.21 -11.11
C HIS A 104 -10.78 0.66 -10.97
N LYS A 105 -11.77 1.41 -11.44
CA LYS A 105 -13.11 0.86 -11.68
C LYS A 105 -13.16 0.23 -13.05
N ALA A 106 -13.82 -0.93 -13.17
CA ALA A 106 -14.04 -1.62 -14.44
C ALA A 106 -15.34 -2.39 -14.39
N GLN A 107 -15.64 -3.09 -15.50
CA GLN A 107 -16.72 -4.06 -15.59
C GLN A 107 -16.16 -5.40 -16.05
N ILE A 108 -16.72 -6.48 -15.53
CA ILE A 108 -16.43 -7.84 -16.00
C ILE A 108 -17.74 -8.53 -16.38
N ASN A 109 -17.64 -9.50 -17.29
CA ASN A 109 -18.76 -10.37 -17.61
C ASN A 109 -18.70 -11.63 -16.74
N ASP A 110 -19.59 -11.70 -15.75
CA ASP A 110 -19.70 -12.85 -14.87
C ASP A 110 -20.97 -13.65 -15.27
N ASN A 111 -20.78 -14.75 -15.98
CA ASN A 111 -21.85 -15.64 -16.44
C ASN A 111 -22.97 -14.92 -17.25
N GLY A 112 -22.60 -13.96 -18.09
CA GLY A 112 -23.51 -13.20 -18.93
C GLY A 112 -24.11 -11.95 -18.26
N VAL A 113 -23.73 -11.66 -17.01
CA VAL A 113 -24.11 -10.46 -16.28
C VAL A 113 -22.91 -9.52 -16.15
N LEU A 114 -23.06 -8.27 -16.58
CA LEU A 114 -22.07 -7.25 -16.36
C LEU A 114 -22.08 -6.81 -14.89
N LYS A 115 -20.92 -6.87 -14.26
CA LYS A 115 -20.73 -6.45 -12.88
C LYS A 115 -19.67 -5.35 -12.79
N ASP A 116 -19.98 -4.32 -12.02
CA ASP A 116 -19.00 -3.29 -11.68
C ASP A 116 -18.01 -3.86 -10.66
N VAL A 117 -16.71 -3.67 -10.91
CA VAL A 117 -15.62 -4.19 -10.09
C VAL A 117 -14.58 -3.13 -9.80
N ALA A 118 -13.88 -3.31 -8.68
CA ALA A 118 -12.63 -2.63 -8.38
C ALA A 118 -11.47 -3.55 -8.74
N ILE A 119 -10.51 -3.05 -9.52
CA ILE A 119 -9.29 -3.76 -9.88
C ILE A 119 -8.11 -3.06 -9.20
N LYS A 120 -7.55 -3.71 -8.19
CA LYS A 120 -6.34 -3.29 -7.49
C LYS A 120 -5.13 -3.88 -8.19
N ILE A 121 -4.14 -3.02 -8.50
CA ILE A 121 -2.96 -3.39 -9.29
C ILE A 121 -1.71 -2.91 -8.57
N LEU A 122 -0.75 -3.79 -8.32
CA LEU A 122 0.55 -3.42 -7.76
C LEU A 122 1.32 -2.52 -8.74
N ARG A 123 2.09 -1.60 -8.18
CA ARG A 123 2.98 -0.73 -8.98
C ARG A 123 4.00 -1.56 -9.76
N PRO A 124 4.35 -1.15 -10.99
CA PRO A 124 5.33 -1.85 -11.78
C PRO A 124 6.68 -1.89 -11.05
N ASN A 125 7.32 -3.06 -11.06
CA ASN A 125 8.64 -3.31 -10.43
C ASN A 125 8.72 -3.04 -8.90
N ILE A 126 7.58 -2.88 -8.21
CA ILE A 126 7.58 -2.52 -6.79
C ILE A 126 8.38 -3.49 -5.91
N LYS A 127 8.28 -4.80 -6.19
CA LYS A 127 9.02 -5.83 -5.45
C LYS A 127 10.54 -5.69 -5.59
N LYS A 128 11.00 -5.38 -6.81
CA LYS A 128 12.43 -5.19 -7.08
C LYS A 128 12.95 -3.95 -6.36
N ILE A 129 12.24 -2.83 -6.50
CA ILE A 129 12.58 -1.55 -5.85
C ILE A 129 12.64 -1.73 -4.33
N PHE A 130 11.59 -2.32 -3.76
CA PHE A 130 11.51 -2.56 -2.32
C PHE A 130 12.67 -3.43 -1.82
N ASN A 131 12.98 -4.54 -2.51
CA ASN A 131 14.05 -5.43 -2.08
C ASN A 131 15.45 -4.77 -2.15
N GLU A 132 15.71 -3.96 -3.17
CA GLU A 132 16.96 -3.21 -3.29
C GLU A 132 17.11 -2.16 -2.18
N GLU A 133 16.02 -1.44 -1.87
CA GLU A 133 16.02 -0.40 -0.84
C GLU A 133 16.05 -0.97 0.58
N ILE A 134 15.29 -2.04 0.86
CA ILE A 134 15.26 -2.66 2.18
C ILE A 134 16.59 -3.34 2.54
N ASP A 135 17.32 -3.87 1.56
CA ASP A 135 18.65 -4.42 1.78
C ASP A 135 19.67 -3.33 2.17
N ALA A 136 19.52 -2.12 1.61
CA ALA A 136 20.32 -0.95 2.05
C ALA A 136 19.96 -0.54 3.48
N ILE A 137 18.67 -0.46 3.81
CA ILE A 137 18.17 -0.16 5.17
C ILE A 137 18.69 -1.21 6.17
N MET A 138 18.68 -2.49 5.79
CA MET A 138 19.21 -3.59 6.60
C MET A 138 20.70 -3.41 6.91
N LEU A 139 21.49 -3.01 5.91
CA LEU A 139 22.92 -2.72 6.13
C LEU A 139 23.10 -1.56 7.12
N PHE A 140 22.32 -0.47 7.00
CA PHE A 140 22.38 0.64 7.95
C PHE A 140 21.97 0.21 9.35
N ALA A 141 20.91 -0.57 9.50
CA ALA A 141 20.47 -1.12 10.78
C ALA A 141 21.59 -1.94 11.45
N PHE A 142 22.25 -2.80 10.68
CA PHE A 142 23.40 -3.60 11.15
C PHE A 142 24.58 -2.73 11.60
N LEU A 143 24.94 -1.70 10.83
CA LEU A 143 26.02 -0.79 11.18
C LEU A 143 25.69 -0.02 12.47
N ILE A 144 24.47 0.52 12.59
CA ILE A 144 24.03 1.24 13.80
C ILE A 144 24.10 0.33 15.03
N GLU A 145 23.57 -0.89 14.96
CA GLU A 145 23.65 -1.84 16.08
C GLU A 145 25.08 -2.25 16.45
N SER A 146 25.94 -2.36 15.43
CA SER A 146 27.34 -2.76 15.64
C SER A 146 28.14 -1.68 16.35
N PHE A 147 27.94 -0.42 15.99
CA PHE A 147 28.78 0.70 16.48
C PHE A 147 28.15 1.46 17.65
N ILE A 148 26.83 1.48 17.78
CA ILE A 148 26.13 2.27 18.80
C ILE A 148 25.53 1.33 19.88
N LYS A 149 26.27 1.14 20.98
CA LYS A 149 25.85 0.21 22.07
C LYS A 149 24.43 0.47 22.60
N LYS A 150 23.99 1.75 22.64
CA LYS A 150 22.66 2.13 23.14
C LYS A 150 21.50 1.62 22.27
N THR A 151 21.73 1.41 20.97
CA THR A 151 20.70 0.95 20.03
C THR A 151 20.51 -0.56 20.00
N LYS A 152 21.42 -1.34 20.57
CA LYS A 152 21.31 -2.81 20.61
C LYS A 152 20.00 -3.32 21.21
N ARG A 153 19.46 -2.61 22.20
CA ARG A 153 18.18 -2.97 22.81
C ARG A 153 16.98 -2.84 21.84
N LEU A 154 17.12 -1.99 20.82
CA LEU A 154 16.07 -1.72 19.83
C LEU A 154 15.97 -2.81 18.76
N LYS A 155 17.01 -3.64 18.61
CA LYS A 155 17.05 -4.75 17.66
C LYS A 155 16.66 -4.32 16.24
N LEU A 156 17.31 -3.25 15.75
CA LEU A 156 16.96 -2.62 14.48
C LEU A 156 17.00 -3.59 13.29
N VAL A 157 17.95 -4.53 13.30
CA VAL A 157 18.03 -5.58 12.27
C VAL A 157 16.78 -6.46 12.28
N GLU A 158 16.31 -6.88 13.47
CA GLU A 158 15.07 -7.67 13.59
C GLU A 158 13.84 -6.85 13.16
N VAL A 159 13.82 -5.54 13.47
CA VAL A 159 12.77 -4.60 13.07
C VAL A 159 12.68 -4.48 11.54
N VAL A 160 13.82 -4.28 10.86
CA VAL A 160 13.86 -4.18 9.40
C VAL A 160 13.53 -5.51 8.75
N PHE A 161 13.95 -6.62 9.34
CA PHE A 161 13.58 -7.96 8.87
C PHE A 161 12.07 -8.17 8.94
N LEU A 162 11.44 -7.81 10.05
CA LEU A 162 9.98 -7.91 10.20
C LEU A 162 9.24 -7.02 9.19
N LEU A 163 9.72 -5.79 8.95
CA LEU A 163 9.18 -4.92 7.91
C LEU A 163 9.27 -5.59 6.53
N LYS A 164 10.42 -6.21 6.20
CA LYS A 164 10.61 -6.93 4.94
C LYS A 164 9.60 -8.06 4.77
N GLU A 165 9.40 -8.87 5.81
CA GLU A 165 8.45 -9.99 5.79
C GLU A 165 7.00 -9.49 5.59
N ILE A 166 6.56 -8.52 6.38
CA ILE A 166 5.20 -7.97 6.28
C ILE A 166 4.96 -7.36 4.90
N THR A 167 5.89 -6.55 4.39
CA THR A 167 5.72 -5.89 3.09
C THR A 167 5.75 -6.88 1.93
N ASN A 168 6.53 -7.95 2.03
CA ASN A 168 6.51 -9.03 1.02
C ASN A 168 5.14 -9.73 0.95
N LEU A 169 4.47 -9.94 2.10
CA LEU A 169 3.10 -10.46 2.11
C LEU A 169 2.11 -9.46 1.47
N GLU A 170 2.24 -8.17 1.74
CA GLU A 170 1.40 -7.13 1.12
C GLU A 170 1.59 -7.02 -0.39
N MET A 171 2.76 -7.39 -0.91
CA MET A 171 3.09 -7.39 -2.34
C MET A 171 2.65 -8.67 -3.09
N ASP A 172 1.84 -9.51 -2.46
CA ASP A 172 1.14 -10.60 -3.13
C ASP A 172 -0.36 -10.47 -2.85
N LEU A 173 -1.11 -9.90 -3.78
CA LEU A 173 -2.53 -9.59 -3.60
C LEU A 173 -3.41 -10.82 -3.41
N ARG A 174 -2.90 -12.03 -3.68
CA ARG A 174 -3.63 -13.27 -3.41
C ARG A 174 -3.83 -13.51 -1.91
N PHE A 175 -2.89 -13.04 -1.07
CA PHE A 175 -3.07 -13.12 0.40
C PHE A 175 -4.18 -12.19 0.88
N GLU A 176 -4.24 -10.96 0.35
CA GLU A 176 -5.32 -10.03 0.66
C GLU A 176 -6.68 -10.57 0.18
N ALA A 177 -6.73 -11.12 -1.03
CA ALA A 177 -7.92 -11.75 -1.58
C ALA A 177 -8.39 -12.95 -0.74
N ALA A 178 -7.44 -13.82 -0.31
CA ALA A 178 -7.75 -14.97 0.53
C ALA A 178 -8.27 -14.56 1.92
N ALA A 179 -7.64 -13.55 2.54
CA ALA A 179 -8.09 -13.01 3.82
C ALA A 179 -9.50 -12.39 3.71
N ALA A 180 -9.79 -11.65 2.63
CA ALA A 180 -11.12 -11.10 2.38
C ALA A 180 -12.17 -12.23 2.22
N ASN A 181 -11.83 -13.30 1.50
CA ASN A 181 -12.73 -14.43 1.32
C ASN A 181 -12.98 -15.19 2.63
N GLU A 182 -11.95 -15.41 3.44
CA GLU A 182 -12.07 -16.00 4.78
C GLU A 182 -12.95 -15.13 5.69
N TYR A 183 -12.76 -13.82 5.64
CA TYR A 183 -13.57 -12.88 6.40
C TYR A 183 -15.03 -12.91 5.98
N ALA A 184 -15.31 -13.00 4.67
CA ALA A 184 -16.67 -13.17 4.15
C ALA A 184 -17.34 -14.45 4.68
N GLU A 185 -16.63 -15.57 4.72
CA GLU A 185 -17.16 -16.82 5.26
C GLU A 185 -17.44 -16.72 6.77
N ASN A 186 -16.55 -16.09 7.53
CA ASN A 186 -16.69 -15.94 8.98
C ASN A 186 -17.85 -15.00 9.35
N THR A 187 -18.16 -14.01 8.53
CA THR A 187 -19.20 -12.98 8.79
C THR A 187 -20.48 -13.18 7.99
N LYS A 188 -20.64 -14.30 7.29
CA LYS A 188 -21.80 -14.56 6.41
C LYS A 188 -23.16 -14.51 7.10
N ASN A 189 -23.20 -14.71 8.42
CA ASN A 189 -24.42 -14.66 9.23
C ASN A 189 -24.59 -13.31 9.95
N ASP A 190 -23.66 -12.37 9.81
CA ASP A 190 -23.71 -11.09 10.51
C ASP A 190 -24.62 -10.13 9.74
N VAL A 191 -25.72 -9.74 10.39
CA VAL A 191 -26.71 -8.84 9.79
C VAL A 191 -26.11 -7.44 9.64
N GLY A 192 -26.22 -6.89 8.43
CA GLY A 192 -25.75 -5.52 8.15
C GLY A 192 -24.24 -5.43 7.83
N PHE A 193 -23.56 -6.57 7.71
CA PHE A 193 -22.16 -6.65 7.33
C PHE A 193 -22.00 -7.37 5.98
N ARG A 194 -21.20 -6.80 5.07
CA ARG A 194 -20.92 -7.39 3.77
C ARG A 194 -19.44 -7.20 3.41
N VAL A 195 -18.79 -8.29 3.02
CA VAL A 195 -17.46 -8.27 2.40
C VAL A 195 -17.62 -8.30 0.89
N PRO A 196 -16.92 -7.45 0.11
CA PRO A 196 -16.93 -7.52 -1.35
C PRO A 196 -16.47 -8.89 -1.86
N GLN A 197 -17.17 -9.43 -2.85
CA GLN A 197 -16.81 -10.71 -3.46
C GLN A 197 -15.49 -10.60 -4.22
N ILE A 198 -14.61 -11.59 -4.08
CA ILE A 198 -13.37 -11.71 -4.86
C ILE A 198 -13.62 -12.52 -6.14
N TYR A 199 -13.12 -12.01 -7.27
CA TYR A 199 -13.19 -12.68 -8.57
C TYR A 199 -11.86 -13.35 -8.88
N TRP A 200 -11.72 -14.62 -8.49
CA TRP A 200 -10.46 -15.38 -8.56
C TRP A 200 -9.93 -15.54 -9.99
N ASN A 201 -10.80 -15.64 -10.99
CA ASN A 201 -10.39 -15.70 -12.42
C ASN A 201 -9.74 -14.39 -12.90
N TYR A 202 -9.90 -13.31 -12.14
CA TYR A 202 -9.33 -11.98 -12.38
C TYR A 202 -8.39 -11.54 -11.25
N THR A 203 -7.84 -12.52 -10.51
CA THR A 203 -6.94 -12.27 -9.38
C THR A 203 -5.65 -13.07 -9.53
N SER A 204 -4.53 -12.39 -9.39
CA SER A 204 -3.17 -12.91 -9.47
C SER A 204 -2.30 -12.32 -8.37
N GLU A 205 -1.00 -12.55 -8.43
CA GLU A 205 -0.03 -11.95 -7.52
C GLU A 205 -0.04 -10.41 -7.56
N ASN A 206 -0.15 -9.80 -8.76
CA ASN A 206 -0.08 -8.35 -8.93
C ASN A 206 -1.43 -7.68 -9.19
N VAL A 207 -2.51 -8.45 -9.37
CA VAL A 207 -3.85 -7.95 -9.69
C VAL A 207 -4.87 -8.62 -8.78
N MET A 208 -5.76 -7.83 -8.14
CA MET A 208 -6.88 -8.34 -7.37
C MET A 208 -8.17 -7.65 -7.83
N THR A 209 -9.19 -8.46 -8.13
CA THR A 209 -10.50 -7.97 -8.58
C THR A 209 -11.58 -8.35 -7.58
N LEU A 210 -12.36 -7.36 -7.17
CA LEU A 210 -13.45 -7.49 -6.20
C LEU A 210 -14.66 -6.65 -6.60
N ASP A 211 -15.81 -6.91 -5.98
CA ASP A 211 -17.02 -6.10 -6.18
C ASP A 211 -16.70 -4.62 -6.01
N TRP A 212 -17.25 -3.78 -6.90
CA TRP A 212 -17.30 -2.35 -6.65
C TRP A 212 -18.35 -2.06 -5.58
N VAL A 213 -17.98 -1.29 -4.57
CA VAL A 213 -18.90 -0.87 -3.51
C VAL A 213 -18.98 0.64 -3.50
N ASP A 214 -20.20 1.16 -3.69
CA ASP A 214 -20.48 2.57 -3.46
C ASP A 214 -20.80 2.77 -1.97
N GLY A 215 -20.12 3.70 -1.32
CA GLY A 215 -20.30 3.94 0.10
C GLY A 215 -19.57 5.20 0.57
N ILE A 216 -19.93 5.65 1.75
CA ILE A 216 -19.28 6.77 2.44
C ILE A 216 -18.12 6.21 3.25
N SER A 217 -16.94 6.80 3.09
CA SER A 217 -15.76 6.41 3.88
C SER A 217 -16.02 6.62 5.38
N ILE A 218 -15.59 5.66 6.22
CA ILE A 218 -15.67 5.80 7.68
C ILE A 218 -14.93 7.04 8.21
N ARG A 219 -14.00 7.60 7.41
CA ARG A 219 -13.28 8.84 7.73
C ARG A 219 -14.11 10.11 7.46
N GLU A 220 -15.16 10.01 6.65
CA GLU A 220 -16.07 11.11 6.30
C GLU A 220 -17.20 11.21 7.32
N THR A 221 -16.83 11.51 8.57
CA THR A 221 -17.74 11.46 9.73
C THR A 221 -18.95 12.37 9.60
N GLU A 222 -18.82 13.52 8.94
CA GLU A 222 -19.95 14.45 8.77
C GLU A 222 -20.96 13.90 7.74
N GLU A 223 -20.51 13.31 6.64
CA GLU A 223 -21.40 12.66 5.66
C GLU A 223 -22.07 11.43 6.27
N LEU A 224 -21.33 10.64 7.07
CA LEU A 224 -21.90 9.51 7.80
C LEU A 224 -23.00 9.94 8.77
N LYS A 225 -22.80 11.02 9.53
CA LYS A 225 -23.83 11.56 10.44
C LYS A 225 -25.08 11.95 9.67
N LEU A 226 -24.93 12.64 8.51
CA LEU A 226 -26.06 13.03 7.67
C LEU A 226 -26.81 11.81 7.12
N SER A 227 -26.11 10.74 6.72
CA SER A 227 -26.72 9.51 6.22
C SER A 227 -27.51 8.76 7.31
N LEU A 228 -27.06 8.83 8.58
CA LEU A 228 -27.71 8.18 9.71
C LEU A 228 -28.94 8.93 10.23
N ILE A 229 -29.10 10.22 9.92
CA ILE A 229 -30.26 11.02 10.34
C ILE A 229 -31.53 10.59 9.58
N HIS A 230 -31.40 9.88 8.44
CA HIS A 230 -32.50 9.44 7.60
C HIS A 230 -32.87 7.95 7.75
N ILE A 231 -32.26 7.26 8.70
CA ILE A 231 -32.60 5.89 9.12
C ILE A 231 -33.40 5.95 10.43
#